data_4de95f8154a6089c40c57f2d80947f02
#
_entry.id   4de95f8154a6089c40c57f2d80947f02
#
_cell.length_a   1.000
_cell.length_b   1.000
_cell.length_c   1.000
_cell.angle_alpha   90.00
_cell.angle_beta   90.00
_cell.angle_gamma   90.00
#
_symmetry.space_group_name_H-M   'P 1'
#
loop_
_entity.id
_entity.type
_entity.pdbx_description
1 polymer ?
#
loop_
_entity_poly.entity_id
_entity_poly.type
_entity_poly.pdbx_seq_one_letter_code
_entity_poly.pdbx_strand_id
1 'polypeptide(L)'
;MYHNQLQSVKEDKSSIHPIEVVFTKEEEIALLGARNLDFTKIKSKEALVFDSEGPPNRIVSMSPTYVSFDISVKGKGAHAGVEPEKGLSAILIGSHIMSKMPQGRLDGHTTFNVGLVDGGTVRNAVPEDVIIRGEFRTSDNNIIIELKSNINEAVSSTKKDFPDALIDLNLNTDFETYSLDSEDSTFIKVKKAINQIGLEPVLKDSGAGTDGNIFRKNRIKAVVVGMGANHMHTLDEYVNITDMFDAAKVCEKFILK
;
A
#
# COMPACT_ATOMS: atom_id res chain seq x y z
N MET A 1 -37.92 -7.12 4.21
CA MET A 1 -37.61 -5.98 5.08
C MET A 1 -36.63 -4.97 4.43
N TYR A 2 -35.59 -5.40 3.71
CA TYR A 2 -34.61 -4.49 3.04
C TYR A 2 -35.16 -3.70 1.84
N HIS A 3 -36.15 -4.22 1.13
CA HIS A 3 -36.72 -3.54 -0.04
C HIS A 3 -37.44 -2.23 0.32
N ASN A 4 -38.01 -2.13 1.53
CA ASN A 4 -38.72 -0.94 1.99
C ASN A 4 -37.78 0.18 2.48
N GLN A 5 -36.58 -0.14 2.98
CA GLN A 5 -35.62 0.89 3.43
C GLN A 5 -34.93 1.60 2.27
N LEU A 6 -34.56 0.86 1.22
CA LEU A 6 -34.05 1.47 -0.03
C LEU A 6 -35.09 2.32 -0.76
N GLN A 7 -36.39 2.01 -0.58
CA GLN A 7 -37.47 2.81 -1.13
C GLN A 7 -37.64 4.14 -0.40
N SER A 8 -37.51 4.17 0.95
CA SER A 8 -37.60 5.41 1.74
C SER A 8 -36.50 6.42 1.40
N VAL A 9 -35.27 5.96 1.11
CA VAL A 9 -34.17 6.83 0.67
C VAL A 9 -34.40 7.38 -0.74
N LYS A 10 -35.17 6.69 -1.60
CA LYS A 10 -35.56 7.17 -2.93
C LYS A 10 -36.63 8.26 -2.90
N GLU A 11 -37.46 8.28 -1.86
CA GLU A 11 -38.63 9.17 -1.77
C GLU A 11 -38.31 10.52 -1.13
N ASP A 12 -37.27 10.62 -0.25
CA ASP A 12 -36.86 11.88 0.38
C ASP A 12 -35.39 12.21 0.12
N LYS A 13 -35.11 12.77 -1.06
CA LYS A 13 -33.77 13.26 -1.43
C LYS A 13 -33.24 14.39 -0.55
N SER A 14 -34.09 15.04 0.25
CA SER A 14 -33.69 16.11 1.16
C SER A 14 -32.96 15.58 2.41
N SER A 15 -33.11 14.28 2.70
CA SER A 15 -32.54 13.61 3.86
C SER A 15 -31.11 13.09 3.66
N ILE A 16 -30.54 13.19 2.44
CA ILE A 16 -29.18 12.72 2.13
C ILE A 16 -28.26 13.90 1.77
N HIS A 17 -26.96 13.74 2.07
CA HIS A 17 -25.95 14.63 1.54
C HIS A 17 -25.70 14.37 0.04
N PRO A 18 -25.23 15.36 -0.74
CA PRO A 18 -24.70 15.09 -2.08
C PRO A 18 -23.60 14.02 -2.01
N ILE A 19 -23.65 13.05 -2.93
CA ILE A 19 -22.75 11.90 -2.94
C ILE A 19 -21.94 11.92 -4.22
N GLU A 20 -20.64 11.68 -4.08
CA GLU A 20 -19.75 11.34 -5.17
C GLU A 20 -19.27 9.89 -4.96
N VAL A 21 -19.45 9.06 -5.99
CA VAL A 21 -18.97 7.67 -5.97
C VAL A 21 -17.73 7.59 -6.83
N VAL A 22 -16.65 7.10 -6.26
CA VAL A 22 -15.35 6.99 -6.93
C VAL A 22 -14.96 5.52 -7.00
N PHE A 23 -14.68 5.04 -8.19
CA PHE A 23 -14.07 3.73 -8.44
C PHE A 23 -12.69 3.96 -9.04
N THR A 24 -11.68 3.48 -8.37
CA THR A 24 -10.29 3.51 -8.84
C THR A 24 -9.95 2.20 -9.53
N LYS A 25 -8.87 2.18 -10.28
CA LYS A 25 -8.28 0.99 -10.89
C LYS A 25 -6.84 0.84 -10.43
N GLU A 26 -6.28 -0.37 -10.58
CA GLU A 26 -4.86 -0.60 -10.29
C GLU A 26 -4.49 -0.19 -8.83
N GLU A 27 -5.38 -0.48 -7.87
CA GLU A 27 -5.12 -0.22 -6.46
C GLU A 27 -3.92 -1.05 -6.00
N GLU A 28 -3.85 -2.32 -6.38
CA GLU A 28 -2.80 -3.30 -6.06
C GLU A 28 -1.40 -2.91 -6.58
N ILE A 29 -1.33 -1.94 -7.49
CA ILE A 29 -0.07 -1.38 -8.00
C ILE A 29 0.22 -0.07 -7.29
N ALA A 30 0.43 -0.14 -5.98
CA ALA A 30 0.75 1.00 -5.11
C ALA A 30 -0.23 2.18 -5.29
N LEU A 31 -1.55 1.89 -5.30
CA LEU A 31 -2.64 2.87 -5.37
C LEU A 31 -2.61 3.73 -6.64
N LEU A 32 -2.17 3.15 -7.76
CA LEU A 32 -1.86 3.91 -8.99
C LEU A 32 -3.07 4.70 -9.49
N GLY A 33 -4.26 4.12 -9.44
CA GLY A 33 -5.50 4.79 -9.86
C GLY A 33 -5.82 6.01 -9.01
N ALA A 34 -5.77 5.89 -7.69
CA ALA A 34 -6.00 6.99 -6.77
C ALA A 34 -4.92 8.08 -6.89
N ARG A 35 -3.66 7.70 -7.08
CA ARG A 35 -2.53 8.64 -7.27
C ARG A 35 -2.68 9.50 -8.54
N ASN A 36 -3.33 8.98 -9.57
CA ASN A 36 -3.58 9.66 -10.84
C ASN A 36 -4.98 10.30 -10.93
N LEU A 37 -5.77 10.26 -9.85
CA LEU A 37 -7.09 10.85 -9.82
C LEU A 37 -7.01 12.38 -9.87
N ASP A 38 -7.87 12.99 -10.68
CA ASP A 38 -8.01 14.46 -10.74
C ASP A 38 -8.84 14.96 -9.54
N PHE A 39 -8.18 15.23 -8.43
CA PHE A 39 -8.81 15.73 -7.20
C PHE A 39 -9.48 17.09 -7.34
N THR A 40 -9.21 17.85 -8.42
CA THR A 40 -9.89 19.13 -8.66
C THR A 40 -11.37 18.92 -9.00
N LYS A 41 -11.74 17.74 -9.46
CA LYS A 41 -13.11 17.35 -9.80
C LYS A 41 -13.91 16.85 -8.60
N ILE A 42 -13.23 16.47 -7.51
CA ILE A 42 -13.86 15.97 -6.29
C ILE A 42 -14.21 17.13 -5.38
N LYS A 43 -15.48 17.30 -5.07
CA LYS A 43 -16.00 18.37 -4.20
C LYS A 43 -16.09 17.93 -2.74
N SER A 44 -16.30 16.63 -2.50
CA SER A 44 -16.42 16.03 -1.18
C SER A 44 -15.15 16.24 -0.35
N LYS A 45 -15.31 16.48 0.94
CA LYS A 45 -14.22 16.65 1.91
C LYS A 45 -14.12 15.49 2.89
N GLU A 46 -15.08 14.60 2.84
CA GLU A 46 -15.18 13.39 3.64
C GLU A 46 -15.32 12.19 2.70
N ALA A 47 -14.75 11.06 3.07
CA ALA A 47 -14.89 9.82 2.33
C ALA A 47 -15.02 8.61 3.28
N LEU A 48 -15.87 7.67 2.90
CA LEU A 48 -15.91 6.33 3.47
C LEU A 48 -15.36 5.37 2.41
N VAL A 49 -14.31 4.63 2.77
CA VAL A 49 -13.59 3.72 1.88
C VAL A 49 -13.82 2.29 2.36
N PHE A 50 -14.32 1.44 1.49
CA PHE A 50 -14.53 0.02 1.77
C PHE A 50 -13.36 -0.78 1.17
N ASP A 51 -12.29 -0.91 1.96
CA ASP A 51 -11.05 -1.52 1.50
C ASP A 51 -10.23 -2.07 2.68
N SER A 52 -10.91 -2.75 3.60
CA SER A 52 -10.25 -3.50 4.66
C SER A 52 -10.91 -4.84 4.85
N GLU A 53 -10.12 -5.80 5.32
CA GLU A 53 -10.56 -7.13 5.67
C GLU A 53 -11.52 -7.14 6.87
N GLY A 54 -12.48 -8.06 6.87
CA GLY A 54 -13.42 -8.29 7.96
C GLY A 54 -14.66 -7.41 7.93
N PRO A 55 -15.42 -7.36 9.05
CA PRO A 55 -16.70 -6.69 9.12
C PRO A 55 -16.56 -5.15 9.11
N PRO A 56 -17.63 -4.41 8.73
CA PRO A 56 -17.59 -2.96 8.52
C PRO A 56 -17.40 -2.14 9.82
N ASN A 57 -17.50 -2.75 10.98
CA ASN A 57 -17.18 -2.09 12.25
C ASN A 57 -15.67 -2.02 12.52
N ARG A 58 -14.86 -2.72 11.73
CA ARG A 58 -13.40 -2.64 11.78
C ARG A 58 -12.95 -1.40 11.03
N ILE A 59 -12.41 -0.44 11.75
CA ILE A 59 -11.91 0.85 11.22
C ILE A 59 -10.39 0.80 11.20
N VAL A 60 -9.77 1.12 10.08
CA VAL A 60 -8.32 1.28 9.97
C VAL A 60 -7.92 2.57 10.67
N SER A 61 -7.29 2.44 11.86
CA SER A 61 -6.85 3.55 12.68
C SER A 61 -5.55 4.20 12.21
N MET A 62 -4.68 3.40 11.61
CA MET A 62 -3.38 3.81 11.07
C MET A 62 -3.04 2.97 9.84
N SER A 63 -2.41 3.60 8.86
CA SER A 63 -1.81 2.97 7.69
C SER A 63 -0.35 3.43 7.55
N PRO A 64 0.60 2.57 7.13
CA PRO A 64 2.01 2.94 7.03
C PRO A 64 2.30 3.84 5.82
N THR A 65 3.50 4.40 5.78
CA THR A 65 4.16 4.85 4.55
C THR A 65 4.68 3.62 3.82
N TYR A 66 4.55 3.61 2.51
CA TYR A 66 5.12 2.60 1.62
C TYR A 66 6.20 3.25 0.75
N VAL A 67 7.39 2.67 0.81
CA VAL A 67 8.53 3.09 -0.01
C VAL A 67 8.97 1.91 -0.85
N SER A 68 8.93 2.06 -2.17
CA SER A 68 9.47 1.09 -3.11
C SER A 68 10.89 1.47 -3.55
N PHE A 69 11.68 0.46 -3.91
CA PHE A 69 12.98 0.67 -4.51
C PHE A 69 13.26 -0.31 -5.64
N ASP A 70 13.89 0.21 -6.70
CA ASP A 70 14.43 -0.55 -7.80
C ASP A 70 15.94 -0.31 -7.86
N ILE A 71 16.71 -1.40 -7.91
CA ILE A 71 18.17 -1.34 -8.09
C ILE A 71 18.49 -2.11 -9.36
N SER A 72 19.07 -1.43 -10.34
CA SER A 72 19.60 -2.06 -11.54
C SER A 72 21.13 -2.13 -11.44
N VAL A 73 21.68 -3.29 -11.74
CA VAL A 73 23.11 -3.51 -11.78
C VAL A 73 23.47 -4.00 -13.17
N LYS A 74 24.41 -3.31 -13.80
CA LYS A 74 25.02 -3.73 -15.05
C LYS A 74 26.50 -3.99 -14.83
N GLY A 75 26.90 -5.23 -15.09
CA GLY A 75 28.26 -5.70 -15.08
C GLY A 75 28.81 -5.89 -16.50
N LYS A 76 29.44 -7.04 -16.75
CA LYS A 76 30.00 -7.38 -18.04
C LYS A 76 29.88 -8.89 -18.32
N GLY A 77 29.29 -9.24 -19.45
CA GLY A 77 29.16 -10.63 -19.88
C GLY A 77 30.49 -11.23 -20.27
N ALA A 78 30.65 -12.53 -20.04
CA ALA A 78 31.80 -13.35 -20.52
C ALA A 78 31.40 -14.83 -20.56
N HIS A 79 32.18 -15.65 -21.26
CA HIS A 79 31.98 -17.11 -21.23
C HIS A 79 32.51 -17.70 -19.93
N ALA A 80 31.62 -18.26 -19.09
CA ALA A 80 31.93 -18.65 -17.71
C ALA A 80 33.00 -19.76 -17.60
N GLY A 81 33.16 -20.59 -18.61
CA GLY A 81 34.14 -21.68 -18.63
C GLY A 81 35.43 -21.41 -19.44
N VAL A 82 35.50 -20.29 -20.17
CA VAL A 82 36.66 -20.00 -21.08
C VAL A 82 37.43 -18.77 -20.58
N GLU A 83 36.74 -17.69 -20.25
CA GLU A 83 37.36 -16.41 -19.87
C GLU A 83 36.52 -15.64 -18.82
N PRO A 84 36.18 -16.31 -17.70
CA PRO A 84 35.34 -15.69 -16.67
C PRO A 84 35.96 -14.41 -16.09
N GLU A 85 37.28 -14.29 -16.10
CA GLU A 85 38.03 -13.13 -15.62
C GLU A 85 37.81 -11.85 -16.45
N LYS A 86 37.27 -11.99 -17.68
CA LYS A 86 36.87 -10.84 -18.50
C LYS A 86 35.45 -10.33 -18.18
N GLY A 87 34.71 -11.13 -17.42
CA GLY A 87 33.34 -10.80 -16.96
C GLY A 87 33.30 -10.08 -15.64
N LEU A 88 32.12 -9.45 -15.38
CA LEU A 88 31.78 -8.85 -14.10
C LEU A 88 30.34 -9.21 -13.78
N SER A 89 30.15 -10.10 -12.81
CA SER A 89 28.83 -10.69 -12.53
C SER A 89 27.89 -9.72 -11.85
N ALA A 90 26.85 -9.27 -12.56
CA ALA A 90 25.81 -8.42 -11.99
C ALA A 90 25.04 -9.12 -10.86
N ILE A 91 24.79 -10.43 -10.94
CA ILE A 91 24.12 -11.19 -9.88
C ILE A 91 24.99 -11.21 -8.61
N LEU A 92 26.29 -11.40 -8.71
CA LEU A 92 27.19 -11.35 -7.56
C LEU A 92 27.14 -9.96 -6.90
N ILE A 93 27.23 -8.90 -7.68
CA ILE A 93 27.17 -7.52 -7.20
C ILE A 93 25.81 -7.24 -6.54
N GLY A 94 24.71 -7.66 -7.18
CA GLY A 94 23.36 -7.55 -6.62
C GLY A 94 23.22 -8.29 -5.29
N SER A 95 23.77 -9.50 -5.16
CA SER A 95 23.78 -10.25 -3.91
C SER A 95 24.56 -9.52 -2.80
N HIS A 96 25.65 -8.84 -3.16
CA HIS A 96 26.44 -8.01 -2.23
C HIS A 96 25.65 -6.82 -1.70
N ILE A 97 24.83 -6.17 -2.54
CA ILE A 97 23.92 -5.11 -2.12
C ILE A 97 22.87 -5.67 -1.17
N MET A 98 22.17 -6.77 -1.57
CA MET A 98 21.12 -7.37 -0.76
C MET A 98 21.59 -7.86 0.61
N SER A 99 22.82 -8.36 0.72
CA SER A 99 23.40 -8.82 2.01
C SER A 99 23.59 -7.71 3.03
N LYS A 100 23.59 -6.46 2.60
CA LYS A 100 23.72 -5.27 3.45
C LYS A 100 22.37 -4.68 3.87
N MET A 101 21.27 -5.22 3.37
CA MET A 101 19.92 -4.73 3.62
C MET A 101 19.20 -5.59 4.67
N PRO A 102 18.34 -4.99 5.53
CA PRO A 102 17.50 -5.76 6.42
C PRO A 102 16.46 -6.55 5.64
N GLN A 103 15.85 -7.56 6.27
CA GLN A 103 14.79 -8.38 5.67
C GLN A 103 13.73 -8.75 6.71
N GLY A 104 12.48 -8.82 6.26
CA GLY A 104 11.34 -9.28 7.06
C GLY A 104 10.78 -8.21 7.98
N ARG A 105 10.27 -8.62 9.12
CA ARG A 105 9.72 -7.73 10.14
C ARG A 105 10.83 -7.21 11.04
N LEU A 106 11.01 -5.89 11.04
CA LEU A 106 12.08 -5.23 11.82
C LEU A 106 11.60 -4.85 13.23
N ASP A 107 10.32 -4.46 13.34
CA ASP A 107 9.65 -4.16 14.60
C ASP A 107 8.13 -4.37 14.49
N GLY A 108 7.33 -3.91 15.49
CA GLY A 108 5.88 -4.07 15.51
C GLY A 108 5.15 -3.47 14.30
N HIS A 109 5.72 -2.44 13.67
CA HIS A 109 5.08 -1.63 12.62
C HIS A 109 5.93 -1.46 11.37
N THR A 110 7.16 -2.04 11.34
CA THR A 110 8.09 -1.90 10.24
C THR A 110 8.38 -3.23 9.56
N THR A 111 8.26 -3.25 8.25
CA THR A 111 8.63 -4.39 7.40
C THR A 111 9.56 -3.94 6.28
N PHE A 112 10.45 -4.84 5.85
CA PHE A 112 11.35 -4.63 4.71
C PHE A 112 11.40 -5.91 3.87
N ASN A 113 11.25 -5.79 2.56
CA ASN A 113 11.21 -6.95 1.68
C ASN A 113 11.94 -6.68 0.35
N VAL A 114 12.80 -7.60 -0.05
CA VAL A 114 13.23 -7.74 -1.44
C VAL A 114 12.31 -8.79 -2.07
N GLY A 115 11.34 -8.33 -2.86
CA GLY A 115 10.27 -9.17 -3.40
C GLY A 115 10.60 -9.81 -4.73
N LEU A 116 11.54 -9.23 -5.51
CA LEU A 116 11.87 -9.72 -6.84
C LEU A 116 13.35 -9.50 -7.15
N VAL A 117 13.97 -10.54 -7.71
CA VAL A 117 15.32 -10.50 -8.31
C VAL A 117 15.22 -11.15 -9.68
N ASP A 118 15.55 -10.40 -10.72
CA ASP A 118 15.51 -10.87 -12.10
C ASP A 118 16.83 -10.56 -12.80
N GLY A 119 17.47 -11.57 -13.39
CA GLY A 119 18.75 -11.37 -14.05
C GLY A 119 19.42 -12.65 -14.56
N GLY A 120 20.44 -12.43 -15.37
CA GLY A 120 21.13 -13.52 -16.09
C GLY A 120 20.32 -14.03 -17.29
N THR A 121 20.96 -14.78 -18.17
CA THR A 121 20.34 -15.32 -19.40
C THR A 121 20.52 -16.82 -19.53
N VAL A 122 21.75 -17.28 -19.39
CA VAL A 122 22.11 -18.71 -19.54
C VAL A 122 23.14 -19.13 -18.50
N ARG A 123 23.18 -20.43 -18.21
CA ARG A 123 24.01 -20.99 -17.13
C ARG A 123 25.53 -20.83 -17.39
N ASN A 124 25.96 -20.81 -18.64
CA ASN A 124 27.37 -20.78 -19.01
C ASN A 124 27.91 -19.39 -19.42
N ALA A 125 27.17 -18.34 -19.05
CA ALA A 125 27.62 -16.95 -19.18
C ALA A 125 27.70 -16.26 -17.81
N VAL A 126 28.69 -15.39 -17.64
CA VAL A 126 28.75 -14.42 -16.56
C VAL A 126 27.58 -13.47 -16.76
N PRO A 127 26.65 -13.31 -15.79
CA PRO A 127 25.45 -12.48 -15.97
C PRO A 127 25.81 -11.00 -16.02
N GLU A 128 25.34 -10.33 -17.08
CA GLU A 128 25.63 -8.90 -17.31
C GLU A 128 24.66 -7.99 -16.58
N ASP A 129 23.41 -8.41 -16.41
CA ASP A 129 22.35 -7.57 -15.83
C ASP A 129 21.64 -8.28 -14.67
N VAL A 130 21.25 -7.51 -13.66
CA VAL A 130 20.27 -7.91 -12.63
C VAL A 130 19.44 -6.70 -12.20
N ILE A 131 18.16 -6.94 -11.98
CA ILE A 131 17.23 -5.98 -11.38
C ILE A 131 16.74 -6.55 -10.05
N ILE A 132 16.79 -5.73 -9.01
CA ILE A 132 16.34 -6.06 -7.66
C ILE A 132 15.21 -5.08 -7.33
N ARG A 133 14.04 -5.58 -6.94
CA ARG A 133 12.90 -4.76 -6.54
C ARG A 133 12.45 -5.14 -5.14
N GLY A 134 12.24 -4.11 -4.34
CA GLY A 134 11.81 -4.29 -2.97
C GLY A 134 10.99 -3.12 -2.46
N GLU A 135 10.54 -3.26 -1.22
CA GLU A 135 9.75 -2.26 -0.53
C GLU A 135 10.01 -2.30 0.98
N PHE A 136 9.70 -1.21 1.65
CA PHE A 136 9.54 -1.22 3.09
C PHE A 136 8.34 -0.38 3.51
N ARG A 137 7.79 -0.72 4.67
CA ARG A 137 6.63 -0.05 5.25
C ARG A 137 6.92 0.30 6.69
N THR A 138 6.56 1.51 7.09
CA THR A 138 6.62 1.97 8.47
C THR A 138 5.76 3.22 8.65
N SER A 139 5.29 3.44 9.89
CA SER A 139 4.61 4.68 10.26
C SER A 139 5.54 5.70 10.93
N ASP A 140 6.80 5.35 11.17
CA ASP A 140 7.79 6.22 11.82
C ASP A 140 8.67 6.94 10.78
N ASN A 141 8.60 8.27 10.78
CA ASN A 141 9.38 9.11 9.88
C ASN A 141 10.89 8.98 10.08
N ASN A 142 11.37 8.71 11.28
CA ASN A 142 12.80 8.53 11.53
C ASN A 142 13.28 7.22 10.90
N ILE A 143 12.49 6.15 11.02
CA ILE A 143 12.79 4.86 10.39
C ILE A 143 12.75 4.99 8.86
N ILE A 144 11.84 5.80 8.28
CA ILE A 144 11.83 6.06 6.84
C ILE A 144 13.17 6.66 6.39
N ILE A 145 13.68 7.65 7.12
CA ILE A 145 14.96 8.31 6.81
C ILE A 145 16.10 7.31 6.95
N GLU A 146 16.13 6.56 8.04
CA GLU A 146 17.15 5.54 8.32
C GLU A 146 17.19 4.47 7.22
N LEU A 147 16.06 3.85 6.88
CA LEU A 147 16.02 2.79 5.88
C LEU A 147 16.38 3.28 4.49
N LYS A 148 15.95 4.50 4.11
CA LYS A 148 16.41 5.14 2.86
C LYS A 148 17.92 5.36 2.87
N SER A 149 18.48 5.78 4.00
CA SER A 149 19.95 5.94 4.16
C SER A 149 20.67 4.59 4.04
N ASN A 150 20.16 3.54 4.68
CA ASN A 150 20.75 2.20 4.65
C ASN A 150 20.78 1.63 3.22
N ILE A 151 19.71 1.82 2.45
CA ILE A 151 19.67 1.41 1.02
C ILE A 151 20.74 2.18 0.23
N ASN A 152 20.81 3.51 0.39
CA ASN A 152 21.79 4.33 -0.29
C ASN A 152 23.22 3.96 0.09
N GLU A 153 23.49 3.63 1.35
CA GLU A 153 24.80 3.20 1.82
C GLU A 153 25.19 1.83 1.27
N ALA A 154 24.26 0.87 1.24
CA ALA A 154 24.46 -0.45 0.64
C ALA A 154 24.87 -0.32 -0.84
N VAL A 155 24.17 0.53 -1.60
CA VAL A 155 24.48 0.79 -3.02
C VAL A 155 25.81 1.53 -3.15
N SER A 156 26.02 2.60 -2.39
CA SER A 156 27.22 3.45 -2.51
C SER A 156 28.51 2.73 -2.09
N SER A 157 28.45 1.89 -1.04
CA SER A 157 29.61 1.07 -0.66
C SER A 157 29.91 0.01 -1.71
N THR A 158 28.88 -0.61 -2.28
CA THR A 158 29.06 -1.61 -3.35
C THR A 158 29.62 -0.99 -4.63
N LYS A 159 29.24 0.24 -4.99
CA LYS A 159 29.88 0.98 -6.11
C LYS A 159 31.37 1.18 -5.89
N LYS A 160 31.84 1.36 -4.67
CA LYS A 160 33.28 1.48 -4.37
C LYS A 160 33.99 0.14 -4.50
N ASP A 161 33.33 -0.95 -4.09
CA ASP A 161 33.89 -2.31 -4.17
C ASP A 161 33.96 -2.82 -5.62
N PHE A 162 33.04 -2.34 -6.50
CA PHE A 162 32.90 -2.72 -7.90
C PHE A 162 32.85 -1.49 -8.82
N PRO A 163 33.97 -0.76 -8.99
CA PRO A 163 33.99 0.53 -9.69
C PRO A 163 33.65 0.44 -11.18
N ASP A 164 33.83 -0.73 -11.79
CA ASP A 164 33.53 -0.98 -13.21
C ASP A 164 32.05 -1.35 -13.46
N ALA A 165 31.25 -1.54 -12.42
CA ALA A 165 29.83 -1.81 -12.54
C ALA A 165 29.01 -0.50 -12.60
N LEU A 166 27.96 -0.51 -13.43
CA LEU A 166 26.96 0.55 -13.37
C LEU A 166 25.83 0.11 -12.42
N ILE A 167 25.58 0.88 -11.38
CA ILE A 167 24.53 0.58 -10.40
C ILE A 167 23.64 1.80 -10.29
N ASP A 168 22.36 1.66 -10.58
CA ASP A 168 21.36 2.69 -10.44
C ASP A 168 20.35 2.31 -9.35
N LEU A 169 19.95 3.30 -8.56
CA LEU A 169 18.95 3.18 -7.50
C LEU A 169 17.81 4.16 -7.75
N ASN A 170 16.60 3.65 -7.80
CA ASN A 170 15.38 4.45 -7.77
C ASN A 170 14.63 4.17 -6.46
N LEU A 171 14.31 5.22 -5.71
CA LEU A 171 13.56 5.17 -4.45
C LEU A 171 12.32 6.03 -4.56
N ASN A 172 11.14 5.44 -4.39
CA ASN A 172 9.86 6.13 -4.45
C ASN A 172 9.11 6.02 -3.12
N THR A 173 8.52 7.13 -2.69
CA THR A 173 7.47 7.10 -1.65
C THR A 173 6.13 7.07 -2.37
N ASP A 174 5.53 5.90 -2.46
CA ASP A 174 4.30 5.68 -3.23
C ASP A 174 3.09 6.25 -2.51
N PHE A 175 3.00 6.04 -1.20
CA PHE A 175 2.02 6.70 -0.34
C PHE A 175 2.58 6.93 1.08
N GLU A 176 1.97 7.87 1.79
CA GLU A 176 2.40 8.29 3.12
C GLU A 176 1.45 7.76 4.19
N THR A 177 1.99 7.58 5.39
CA THR A 177 1.24 7.17 6.58
C THR A 177 0.13 8.16 6.93
N TYR A 178 -0.92 7.66 7.57
CA TYR A 178 -1.84 8.46 8.35
C TYR A 178 -2.23 7.74 9.64
N SER A 179 -2.64 8.53 10.62
CA SER A 179 -3.34 8.06 11.81
C SER A 179 -4.64 8.84 11.96
N LEU A 180 -5.71 8.16 12.37
CA LEU A 180 -6.98 8.81 12.65
C LEU A 180 -6.88 9.60 13.96
N ASP A 181 -7.28 10.87 13.90
CA ASP A 181 -7.46 11.69 15.09
C ASP A 181 -8.85 11.41 15.69
N SER A 182 -8.93 11.32 17.02
CA SER A 182 -10.19 11.14 17.75
C SER A 182 -11.21 12.24 17.48
N GLU A 183 -10.73 13.46 17.16
CA GLU A 183 -11.53 14.64 16.85
C GLU A 183 -11.86 14.78 15.35
N ASP A 184 -11.41 13.85 14.51
CA ASP A 184 -11.75 13.86 13.08
C ASP A 184 -13.25 13.68 12.88
N SER A 185 -13.89 14.69 12.26
CA SER A 185 -15.35 14.72 12.05
C SER A 185 -15.87 13.51 11.29
N THR A 186 -15.12 13.05 10.26
CA THR A 186 -15.51 11.89 9.46
C THR A 186 -15.39 10.59 10.26
N PHE A 187 -14.35 10.48 11.08
CA PHE A 187 -14.20 9.35 11.99
C PHE A 187 -15.33 9.25 13.00
N ILE A 188 -15.70 10.39 13.64
CA ILE A 188 -16.84 10.46 14.56
C ILE A 188 -18.14 10.05 13.84
N LYS A 189 -18.35 10.54 12.62
CA LYS A 189 -19.52 10.23 11.81
C LYS A 189 -19.59 8.73 11.45
N VAL A 190 -18.47 8.11 11.07
CA VAL A 190 -18.40 6.68 10.78
C VAL A 190 -18.68 5.85 12.02
N LYS A 191 -18.09 6.18 13.18
CA LYS A 191 -18.40 5.52 14.46
C LYS A 191 -19.88 5.57 14.77
N LYS A 192 -20.50 6.75 14.59
CA LYS A 192 -21.95 6.91 14.78
C LYS A 192 -22.77 6.02 13.84
N ALA A 193 -22.38 5.95 12.56
CA ALA A 193 -23.06 5.11 11.58
C ALA A 193 -22.97 3.61 11.94
N ILE A 194 -21.81 3.15 12.40
CA ILE A 194 -21.60 1.77 12.86
C ILE A 194 -22.48 1.47 14.09
N ASN A 195 -22.49 2.36 15.10
CA ASN A 195 -23.33 2.20 16.29
C ASN A 195 -24.83 2.17 15.96
N GLN A 196 -25.27 2.93 14.95
CA GLN A 196 -26.68 2.98 14.52
C GLN A 196 -27.19 1.67 13.90
N ILE A 197 -26.29 0.79 13.45
CA ILE A 197 -26.66 -0.54 12.98
C ILE A 197 -26.46 -1.63 14.05
N GLY A 198 -26.15 -1.23 15.29
CA GLY A 198 -25.99 -2.14 16.43
C GLY A 198 -24.61 -2.81 16.53
N LEU A 199 -23.62 -2.29 15.84
CA LEU A 199 -22.24 -2.78 15.91
C LEU A 199 -21.37 -1.82 16.75
N GLU A 200 -20.35 -2.38 17.44
CA GLU A 200 -19.36 -1.59 18.17
C GLU A 200 -18.13 -1.35 17.27
N PRO A 201 -17.66 -0.09 17.12
CA PRO A 201 -16.48 0.23 16.35
C PRO A 201 -15.21 -0.39 16.94
N VAL A 202 -14.41 -1.04 16.09
CA VAL A 202 -13.14 -1.68 16.46
C VAL A 202 -12.01 -1.03 15.67
N LEU A 203 -11.07 -0.39 16.38
CA LEU A 203 -9.90 0.22 15.75
C LEU A 203 -8.83 -0.84 15.52
N LYS A 204 -8.22 -0.82 14.34
CA LYS A 204 -7.13 -1.71 14.00
C LYS A 204 -6.12 -1.03 13.08
N ASP A 205 -4.86 -1.11 13.44
CA ASP A 205 -3.78 -0.66 12.58
C ASP A 205 -3.64 -1.60 11.37
N SER A 206 -3.36 -1.03 10.21
CA SER A 206 -3.12 -1.78 8.98
C SER A 206 -1.62 -1.79 8.65
N GLY A 207 -1.13 -2.92 8.17
CA GLY A 207 0.18 -3.01 7.52
C GLY A 207 0.15 -2.69 6.02
N ALA A 208 -1.06 -2.45 5.47
CA ALA A 208 -1.29 -2.13 4.06
C ALA A 208 -1.74 -0.68 3.89
N GLY A 209 -1.50 -0.12 2.70
CA GLY A 209 -2.12 1.12 2.26
C GLY A 209 -3.45 0.83 1.59
N THR A 210 -4.24 1.87 1.44
CA THR A 210 -5.49 1.88 0.67
C THR A 210 -5.62 3.23 -0.02
N ASP A 211 -6.58 3.38 -0.91
CA ASP A 211 -6.90 4.68 -1.51
C ASP A 211 -7.16 5.77 -0.46
N GLY A 212 -7.53 5.38 0.76
CA GLY A 212 -7.66 6.28 1.90
C GLY A 212 -6.40 7.11 2.19
N ASN A 213 -5.20 6.55 1.97
CA ASN A 213 -3.93 7.27 2.11
C ASN A 213 -3.84 8.45 1.13
N ILE A 214 -4.21 8.19 -0.13
CA ILE A 214 -4.16 9.18 -1.19
C ILE A 214 -5.24 10.25 -1.01
N PHE A 215 -6.45 9.87 -0.60
CA PHE A 215 -7.49 10.83 -0.28
C PHE A 215 -7.06 11.75 0.87
N ARG A 216 -6.49 11.20 1.95
CA ARG A 216 -6.01 12.00 3.09
C ARG A 216 -4.86 12.93 2.71
N LYS A 217 -3.92 12.49 1.90
CA LYS A 217 -2.87 13.34 1.32
C LYS A 217 -3.47 14.53 0.55
N ASN A 218 -4.61 14.34 -0.12
CA ASN A 218 -5.34 15.35 -0.86
C ASN A 218 -6.40 16.09 -0.01
N ARG A 219 -6.27 16.06 1.32
CA ARG A 219 -7.11 16.81 2.29
C ARG A 219 -8.59 16.37 2.28
N ILE A 220 -8.89 15.15 1.87
CA ILE A 220 -10.19 14.51 2.04
C ILE A 220 -10.08 13.60 3.26
N LYS A 221 -10.92 13.86 4.27
CA LYS A 221 -10.95 13.06 5.50
C LYS A 221 -11.54 11.68 5.21
N ALA A 222 -10.71 10.77 4.73
CA ALA A 222 -11.11 9.39 4.43
C ALA A 222 -11.04 8.52 5.68
N VAL A 223 -12.03 7.67 5.87
CA VAL A 223 -12.04 6.60 6.87
C VAL A 223 -12.23 5.28 6.15
N VAL A 224 -11.30 4.36 6.38
CA VAL A 224 -11.32 3.02 5.77
C VAL A 224 -11.96 2.04 6.74
N VAL A 225 -12.89 1.23 6.22
CA VAL A 225 -13.62 0.22 7.00
C VAL A 225 -13.58 -1.14 6.30
N GLY A 226 -13.88 -2.19 7.06
CA GLY A 226 -14.06 -3.54 6.52
C GLY A 226 -15.24 -3.61 5.55
N MET A 227 -15.16 -4.54 4.61
CA MET A 227 -16.18 -4.75 3.58
C MET A 227 -16.73 -6.19 3.55
N GLY A 228 -16.36 -7.01 4.54
CA GLY A 228 -16.74 -8.42 4.63
C GLY A 228 -15.80 -9.38 3.89
N ALA A 229 -14.79 -8.87 3.18
CA ALA A 229 -13.75 -9.69 2.57
C ALA A 229 -12.81 -10.27 3.65
N ASN A 230 -12.36 -11.50 3.46
CA ASN A 230 -11.49 -12.20 4.38
C ASN A 230 -10.47 -13.02 3.59
N HIS A 231 -9.27 -13.23 4.15
CA HIS A 231 -8.16 -13.92 3.53
C HIS A 231 -7.75 -13.31 2.18
N MET A 232 -7.83 -11.98 2.09
CA MET A 232 -7.51 -11.23 0.88
C MET A 232 -6.13 -11.62 0.33
N HIS A 233 -5.98 -11.64 -0.99
CA HIS A 233 -4.76 -12.04 -1.72
C HIS A 233 -4.37 -13.51 -1.57
N THR A 234 -5.29 -14.39 -1.17
CA THR A 234 -5.07 -15.84 -1.10
C THR A 234 -6.08 -16.62 -1.94
N LEU A 235 -5.80 -17.92 -2.17
CA LEU A 235 -6.76 -18.80 -2.86
C LEU A 235 -8.01 -19.11 -2.01
N ASP A 236 -7.94 -18.83 -0.71
CA ASP A 236 -9.04 -19.04 0.25
C ASP A 236 -9.83 -17.75 0.52
N GLU A 237 -9.68 -16.75 -0.34
CA GLU A 237 -10.40 -15.48 -0.23
C GLU A 237 -11.91 -15.70 -0.34
N TYR A 238 -12.66 -15.11 0.57
CA TYR A 238 -14.12 -15.15 0.57
C TYR A 238 -14.73 -13.86 1.10
N VAL A 239 -15.98 -13.62 0.77
CA VAL A 239 -16.79 -12.50 1.32
C VAL A 239 -17.86 -13.07 2.25
N ASN A 240 -17.93 -12.53 3.48
CA ASN A 240 -19.05 -12.77 4.37
C ASN A 240 -20.25 -11.91 3.93
N ILE A 241 -21.31 -12.57 3.49
CA ILE A 241 -22.51 -11.88 2.95
C ILE A 241 -23.18 -10.99 4.01
N THR A 242 -23.23 -11.41 5.27
CA THR A 242 -23.82 -10.61 6.36
C THR A 242 -23.01 -9.32 6.56
N ASP A 243 -21.70 -9.42 6.61
CA ASP A 243 -20.80 -8.25 6.77
C ASP A 243 -20.91 -7.31 5.58
N MET A 244 -21.05 -7.84 4.36
CA MET A 244 -21.27 -7.03 3.15
C MET A 244 -22.58 -6.25 3.22
N PHE A 245 -23.67 -6.86 3.72
CA PHE A 245 -24.94 -6.15 3.95
C PHE A 245 -24.80 -5.10 5.05
N ASP A 246 -24.07 -5.39 6.11
CA ASP A 246 -23.83 -4.44 7.18
C ASP A 246 -22.94 -3.26 6.70
N ALA A 247 -21.97 -3.52 5.80
CA ALA A 247 -21.22 -2.46 5.13
C ALA A 247 -22.13 -1.52 4.33
N ALA A 248 -23.10 -2.06 3.60
CA ALA A 248 -24.09 -1.28 2.89
C ALA A 248 -24.96 -0.43 3.84
N LYS A 249 -25.32 -0.96 5.02
CA LYS A 249 -26.06 -0.20 6.04
C LYS A 249 -25.20 0.91 6.66
N VAL A 250 -23.92 0.65 6.94
CA VAL A 250 -22.98 1.70 7.41
C VAL A 250 -22.89 2.83 6.39
N CYS A 251 -22.77 2.49 5.09
CA CYS A 251 -22.79 3.47 4.00
C CYS A 251 -24.07 4.30 4.02
N GLU A 252 -25.24 3.64 4.11
CA GLU A 252 -26.52 4.33 4.20
C GLU A 252 -26.56 5.32 5.36
N LYS A 253 -26.16 4.90 6.57
CA LYS A 253 -26.14 5.77 7.75
C LYS A 253 -25.13 6.91 7.64
N PHE A 254 -24.02 6.68 6.96
CA PHE A 254 -23.00 7.70 6.74
C PHE A 254 -23.47 8.82 5.81
N ILE A 255 -24.28 8.51 4.78
CA ILE A 255 -24.78 9.51 3.82
C ILE A 255 -26.02 10.26 4.28
N LEU A 256 -26.74 9.77 5.30
CA LEU A 256 -27.91 10.46 5.87
C LEU A 256 -27.48 11.71 6.65
N LYS A 257 -28.36 12.74 6.62
CA LYS A 257 -28.21 13.99 7.38
C LYS A 257 -28.54 13.82 8.86
#